data_a9e90ac148ae6c183cc5633a983e17d1
#
_entry.id   a9e90ac148ae6c183cc5633a983e17d1
#
_cell.length_a   1.000
_cell.length_b   1.000
_cell.length_c   1.000
_cell.angle_alpha   90.00
_cell.angle_beta   90.00
_cell.angle_gamma   90.00
#
_symmetry.space_group_name_H-M   'P 1'
#
loop_
_entity.id
_entity.type
_entity.pdbx_description
1 polymer ?
#
loop_
_entity_poly.entity_id
_entity_poly.type
_entity_poly.pdbx_seq_one_letter_code
_entity_poly.pdbx_strand_id
1 'polypeptide(L)'
;MPVLVELRGVSKHYRRADTGETVVAVEDVSLDVHQGEVLGVIGYSGAGKSTLVRLVNALELPSSGTVTVAGRELTAIPERDRRLARRNIGMIFQQFNLFRSRTIAGNVAYPLKVAGVPKAERNRRVAELLDFVGLLERAHAYPEQLSGGQKQRVGIARALAASPDLLLADEATSALDPDTTSEVLALLRRVNRELGVTIIVITHEMDAVRQIADRVAVMEQGRVVEVGDVYDVFSAPKTGAAQRFVRTALHDRPSPETLRRLRDRHPGRLVTVQITDEAGLQNRIDAAFRAAGVTAELVYGGVGEIRERRIGSLTYELSAPAGGSGAAVASGSSGAAGGSDASGAIDAAIAALRADGVTTDEEAAA
;
A
#
# COMPACT_ATOMS: atom_id res chain seq x y z
N MET A 1 3.30 21.39 -0.03
CA MET A 1 1.84 21.47 -0.19
C MET A 1 1.23 21.78 1.18
N PRO A 2 0.10 22.51 1.27
CA PRO A 2 -0.56 22.76 2.55
C PRO A 2 -1.10 21.47 3.15
N VAL A 3 -1.17 21.41 4.49
CA VAL A 3 -1.78 20.27 5.21
C VAL A 3 -3.29 20.42 5.16
N LEU A 4 -3.99 19.36 4.71
CA LEU A 4 -5.46 19.29 4.68
C LEU A 4 -6.02 18.60 5.91
N VAL A 5 -5.39 17.49 6.34
CA VAL A 5 -5.75 16.75 7.56
C VAL A 5 -4.56 16.73 8.49
N GLU A 6 -4.80 17.11 9.75
CA GLU A 6 -3.79 17.13 10.79
C GLU A 6 -4.29 16.41 12.03
N LEU A 7 -3.58 15.37 12.43
CA LEU A 7 -3.80 14.63 13.67
C LEU A 7 -2.64 14.92 14.61
N ARG A 8 -2.92 15.25 15.87
CA ARG A 8 -1.90 15.52 16.89
C ARG A 8 -2.22 14.78 18.17
N GLY A 9 -1.40 13.79 18.50
CA GLY A 9 -1.50 13.00 19.72
C GLY A 9 -2.86 12.29 19.88
N VAL A 10 -3.47 11.90 18.76
CA VAL A 10 -4.84 11.38 18.74
C VAL A 10 -4.89 9.98 19.33
N SER A 11 -5.71 9.79 20.37
CA SER A 11 -5.99 8.50 20.96
C SER A 11 -7.49 8.22 21.02
N LYS A 12 -7.85 6.94 20.86
CA LYS A 12 -9.24 6.48 21.01
C LYS A 12 -9.31 5.20 21.83
N HIS A 13 -10.03 5.28 22.92
CA HIS A 13 -10.28 4.16 23.81
C HIS A 13 -11.78 3.82 23.79
N TYR A 14 -12.10 2.54 23.77
CA TYR A 14 -13.45 2.02 23.92
C TYR A 14 -13.56 1.25 25.23
N ARG A 15 -14.66 1.42 25.95
CA ARG A 15 -14.96 0.60 27.11
C ARG A 15 -15.91 -0.52 26.70
N ARG A 16 -15.50 -1.76 26.88
CA ARG A 16 -16.37 -2.91 26.66
C ARG A 16 -17.55 -2.89 27.62
N ALA A 17 -18.75 -3.07 27.08
CA ALA A 17 -19.96 -3.01 27.90
C ALA A 17 -20.11 -4.24 28.83
N ASP A 18 -19.56 -5.39 28.40
CA ASP A 18 -19.65 -6.68 29.08
C ASP A 18 -18.62 -6.85 30.21
N THR A 19 -17.37 -6.44 29.98
CA THR A 19 -16.27 -6.63 30.93
C THR A 19 -15.82 -5.36 31.64
N GLY A 20 -16.23 -4.19 31.15
CA GLY A 20 -15.72 -2.90 31.62
C GLY A 20 -14.26 -2.61 31.24
N GLU A 21 -13.61 -3.52 30.51
CA GLU A 21 -12.24 -3.41 30.05
C GLU A 21 -12.07 -2.28 29.03
N THR A 22 -10.98 -1.54 29.12
CA THR A 22 -10.63 -0.51 28.14
C THR A 22 -9.81 -1.12 26.99
N VAL A 23 -10.35 -1.00 25.78
CA VAL A 23 -9.67 -1.39 24.54
C VAL A 23 -9.11 -0.14 23.88
N VAL A 24 -7.80 -0.12 23.66
CA VAL A 24 -7.13 0.96 22.93
C VAL A 24 -7.21 0.65 21.43
N ALA A 25 -7.95 1.46 20.69
CA ALA A 25 -8.13 1.30 19.25
C ALA A 25 -7.16 2.16 18.43
N VAL A 26 -6.84 3.35 18.93
CA VAL A 26 -5.85 4.28 18.37
C VAL A 26 -5.08 4.87 19.54
N GLU A 27 -3.77 4.99 19.42
CA GLU A 27 -2.91 5.47 20.50
C GLU A 27 -1.82 6.40 19.98
N ASP A 28 -1.84 7.64 20.47
CA ASP A 28 -0.86 8.70 20.22
C ASP A 28 -0.51 8.90 18.74
N VAL A 29 -1.53 8.93 17.88
CA VAL A 29 -1.32 9.09 16.44
C VAL A 29 -1.17 10.57 16.09
N SER A 30 -0.01 10.91 15.48
CA SER A 30 0.26 12.18 14.84
C SER A 30 0.53 11.94 13.35
N LEU A 31 -0.26 12.57 12.47
CA LEU A 31 -0.20 12.32 11.04
C LEU A 31 -0.68 13.55 10.26
N ASP A 32 0.06 13.91 9.22
CA ASP A 32 -0.29 14.98 8.28
C ASP A 32 -0.63 14.39 6.93
N VAL A 33 -1.76 14.85 6.35
CA VAL A 33 -2.15 14.57 4.97
C VAL A 33 -2.17 15.88 4.20
N HIS A 34 -1.42 15.93 3.09
CA HIS A 34 -1.29 17.13 2.29
C HIS A 34 -2.40 17.25 1.25
N GLN A 35 -2.73 18.48 0.88
CA GLN A 35 -3.75 18.73 -0.12
C GLN A 35 -3.36 18.13 -1.48
N GLY A 36 -4.28 17.38 -2.10
CA GLY A 36 -4.09 16.75 -3.40
C GLY A 36 -3.27 15.47 -3.39
N GLU A 37 -2.78 15.00 -2.21
CA GLU A 37 -2.11 13.69 -2.13
C GLU A 37 -3.10 12.53 -1.99
N VAL A 38 -2.64 11.35 -2.35
CA VAL A 38 -3.27 10.07 -2.00
C VAL A 38 -2.43 9.41 -0.91
N LEU A 39 -2.96 9.37 0.31
CA LEU A 39 -2.33 8.67 1.44
C LEU A 39 -2.92 7.26 1.57
N GLY A 40 -2.09 6.23 1.48
CA GLY A 40 -2.44 4.86 1.85
C GLY A 40 -2.28 4.66 3.36
N VAL A 41 -3.29 4.12 4.04
CA VAL A 41 -3.19 3.67 5.43
C VAL A 41 -3.31 2.16 5.45
N ILE A 42 -2.22 1.49 5.79
CA ILE A 42 -2.11 0.04 5.79
C ILE A 42 -1.93 -0.52 7.21
N GLY A 43 -2.34 -1.74 7.41
CA GLY A 43 -2.23 -2.42 8.71
C GLY A 43 -3.04 -3.71 8.71
N TYR A 44 -2.71 -4.65 9.57
CA TYR A 44 -3.49 -5.88 9.75
C TYR A 44 -4.89 -5.58 10.31
N SER A 45 -5.78 -6.57 10.27
CA SER A 45 -7.10 -6.46 10.91
C SER A 45 -6.91 -6.12 12.39
N GLY A 46 -7.70 -5.18 12.90
CA GLY A 46 -7.57 -4.70 14.27
C GLY A 46 -6.48 -3.66 14.53
N ALA A 47 -5.71 -3.23 13.52
CA ALA A 47 -4.66 -2.20 13.70
C ALA A 47 -5.18 -0.79 14.00
N GLY A 48 -6.50 -0.56 13.98
CA GLY A 48 -7.10 0.76 14.29
C GLY A 48 -7.50 1.60 13.08
N LYS A 49 -7.28 1.12 11.84
CA LYS A 49 -7.50 1.88 10.59
C LYS A 49 -8.91 2.46 10.46
N SER A 50 -9.93 1.64 10.59
CA SER A 50 -11.34 2.11 10.46
C SER A 50 -11.73 3.06 11.60
N THR A 51 -11.14 2.91 12.79
CA THR A 51 -11.29 3.89 13.87
C THR A 51 -10.66 5.21 13.48
N LEU A 52 -9.44 5.21 12.91
CA LEU A 52 -8.78 6.42 12.44
C LEU A 52 -9.64 7.18 11.43
N VAL A 53 -10.26 6.48 10.45
CA VAL A 53 -11.20 7.10 9.49
C VAL A 53 -12.39 7.76 10.20
N ARG A 54 -12.97 7.08 11.18
CA ARG A 54 -14.12 7.62 11.93
C ARG A 54 -13.74 8.85 12.75
N LEU A 55 -12.49 8.96 13.17
CA LEU A 55 -11.96 10.16 13.83
C LEU A 55 -11.74 11.29 12.82
N VAL A 56 -11.16 11.01 11.65
CA VAL A 56 -10.91 12.00 10.59
C VAL A 56 -12.21 12.59 10.05
N ASN A 57 -13.28 11.77 9.88
CA ASN A 57 -14.58 12.29 9.43
C ASN A 57 -15.47 12.78 10.59
N ALA A 58 -14.94 12.81 11.80
CA ALA A 58 -15.64 13.20 13.01
C ALA A 58 -16.99 12.48 13.23
N LEU A 59 -17.13 11.22 12.78
CA LEU A 59 -18.20 10.32 13.18
C LEU A 59 -18.01 9.87 14.63
N GLU A 60 -16.76 9.82 15.06
CA GLU A 60 -16.37 9.61 16.44
C GLU A 60 -15.40 10.71 16.89
N LEU A 61 -15.41 11.03 18.18
CA LEU A 61 -14.42 11.93 18.75
C LEU A 61 -13.29 11.13 19.40
N PRO A 62 -12.04 11.62 19.34
CA PRO A 62 -10.95 11.02 20.08
C PRO A 62 -11.16 11.12 21.59
N SER A 63 -10.49 10.23 22.33
CA SER A 63 -10.40 10.29 23.79
C SER A 63 -9.42 11.37 24.26
N SER A 64 -8.38 11.64 23.45
CA SER A 64 -7.40 12.73 23.62
C SER A 64 -6.80 13.12 22.28
N GLY A 65 -6.12 14.27 22.24
CA GLY A 65 -5.52 14.83 21.02
C GLY A 65 -6.51 15.62 20.18
N THR A 66 -6.05 16.14 19.03
CA THR A 66 -6.82 17.03 18.15
C THR A 66 -6.87 16.50 16.73
N VAL A 67 -8.01 16.74 16.06
CA VAL A 67 -8.24 16.43 14.65
C VAL A 67 -8.64 17.71 13.93
N THR A 68 -7.82 18.15 12.99
CA THR A 68 -8.08 19.31 12.14
C THR A 68 -8.25 18.86 10.69
N VAL A 69 -9.30 19.34 10.02
CA VAL A 69 -9.56 19.09 8.60
C VAL A 69 -9.89 20.40 7.90
N ALA A 70 -9.21 20.69 6.81
CA ALA A 70 -9.34 21.93 6.06
C ALA A 70 -9.25 23.19 6.97
N GLY A 71 -8.28 23.19 7.90
CA GLY A 71 -8.03 24.29 8.85
C GLY A 71 -9.07 24.41 9.96
N ARG A 72 -10.01 23.46 10.10
CA ARG A 72 -11.01 23.44 11.18
C ARG A 72 -10.71 22.34 12.17
N GLU A 73 -10.52 22.68 13.43
CA GLU A 73 -10.40 21.69 14.50
C GLU A 73 -11.75 21.06 14.82
N LEU A 74 -11.97 19.82 14.39
CA LEU A 74 -13.23 19.11 14.53
C LEU A 74 -13.52 18.67 15.98
N THR A 75 -12.46 18.54 16.79
CA THR A 75 -12.56 18.16 18.20
C THR A 75 -13.15 19.25 19.09
N ALA A 76 -12.92 20.50 18.76
CA ALA A 76 -13.33 21.66 19.55
C ALA A 76 -14.74 22.19 19.22
N ILE A 77 -15.30 21.84 18.05
CA ILE A 77 -16.57 22.39 17.58
C ILE A 77 -17.77 21.52 17.97
N PRO A 78 -18.99 22.13 18.14
CA PRO A 78 -20.20 21.39 18.45
C PRO A 78 -20.65 20.49 17.29
N GLU A 79 -21.48 19.48 17.59
CA GLU A 79 -21.98 18.50 16.60
C GLU A 79 -22.66 19.16 15.40
N ARG A 80 -23.38 20.25 15.59
CA ARG A 80 -23.99 21.00 14.49
C ARG A 80 -22.96 21.43 13.44
N ASP A 81 -21.82 21.93 13.87
CA ASP A 81 -20.77 22.45 13.01
C ASP A 81 -19.93 21.31 12.43
N ARG A 82 -19.74 20.20 13.17
CA ARG A 82 -19.16 18.96 12.63
C ARG A 82 -19.99 18.39 11.48
N ARG A 83 -21.32 18.44 11.56
CA ARG A 83 -22.20 18.03 10.44
C ARG A 83 -21.99 18.88 9.20
N LEU A 84 -21.70 20.16 9.35
CA LEU A 84 -21.35 21.03 8.23
C LEU A 84 -19.97 20.69 7.66
N ALA A 85 -18.98 20.47 8.50
CA ALA A 85 -17.64 20.07 8.09
C ALA A 85 -17.66 18.73 7.33
N ARG A 86 -18.46 17.74 7.78
CA ARG A 86 -18.62 16.45 7.08
C ARG A 86 -19.13 16.55 5.65
N ARG A 87 -19.76 17.67 5.23
CA ARG A 87 -20.18 17.87 3.84
C ARG A 87 -18.99 17.96 2.88
N ASN A 88 -17.84 18.42 3.39
CA ASN A 88 -16.60 18.53 2.62
C ASN A 88 -15.74 17.24 2.69
N ILE A 89 -16.27 16.18 3.31
CA ILE A 89 -15.61 14.89 3.43
C ILE A 89 -16.49 13.84 2.75
N GLY A 90 -16.05 13.32 1.60
CA GLY A 90 -16.70 12.20 0.95
C GLY A 90 -16.28 10.88 1.58
N MET A 91 -17.16 9.89 1.61
CA MET A 91 -16.83 8.57 2.15
C MET A 91 -17.30 7.46 1.21
N ILE A 92 -16.39 6.56 0.89
CA ILE A 92 -16.61 5.33 0.15
C ILE A 92 -16.50 4.17 1.14
N PHE A 93 -17.51 3.32 1.15
CA PHE A 93 -17.61 2.21 2.11
C PHE A 93 -17.32 0.86 1.45
N GLN A 94 -16.82 -0.08 2.20
CA GLN A 94 -16.58 -1.46 1.79
C GLN A 94 -17.82 -2.14 1.22
N GLN A 95 -18.99 -1.96 1.84
CA GLN A 95 -20.27 -2.58 1.44
C GLN A 95 -21.14 -1.67 0.57
N PHE A 96 -20.55 -0.73 -0.19
CA PHE A 96 -21.21 0.24 -1.07
C PHE A 96 -22.21 1.17 -0.36
N ASN A 97 -22.98 0.71 0.62
CA ASN A 97 -24.01 1.41 1.41
C ASN A 97 -24.98 2.22 0.53
N LEU A 98 -25.41 1.64 -0.61
CA LEU A 98 -26.38 2.27 -1.51
C LEU A 98 -27.79 2.08 -0.99
N PHE A 99 -28.63 3.11 -1.15
CA PHE A 99 -30.08 3.02 -0.88
C PHE A 99 -30.75 2.12 -1.93
N ARG A 100 -31.17 0.94 -1.54
CA ARG A 100 -31.81 -0.04 -2.43
C ARG A 100 -33.12 0.48 -3.03
N SER A 101 -33.88 1.31 -2.29
CA SER A 101 -35.14 1.91 -2.73
C SER A 101 -34.96 3.12 -3.66
N ARG A 102 -33.74 3.48 -4.03
CA ARG A 102 -33.45 4.60 -4.91
C ARG A 102 -32.71 4.13 -6.16
N THR A 103 -32.98 4.81 -7.28
CA THR A 103 -32.18 4.64 -8.49
C THR A 103 -30.74 5.07 -8.26
N ILE A 104 -29.85 4.78 -9.22
CA ILE A 104 -28.45 5.24 -9.20
C ILE A 104 -28.39 6.76 -9.12
N ALA A 105 -29.11 7.46 -10.00
CA ALA A 105 -29.22 8.92 -9.94
C ALA A 105 -29.77 9.40 -8.59
N GLY A 106 -30.74 8.69 -8.02
CA GLY A 106 -31.29 8.99 -6.70
C GLY A 106 -30.30 8.83 -5.56
N ASN A 107 -29.36 7.86 -5.65
CA ASN A 107 -28.26 7.68 -4.71
C ASN A 107 -27.26 8.85 -4.78
N VAL A 108 -26.83 9.22 -5.97
CA VAL A 108 -25.89 10.33 -6.19
C VAL A 108 -26.53 11.68 -5.84
N ALA A 109 -27.82 11.86 -6.12
CA ALA A 109 -28.56 13.08 -5.79
C ALA A 109 -28.78 13.30 -4.28
N TYR A 110 -28.68 12.25 -3.46
CA TYR A 110 -29.07 12.32 -2.05
C TYR A 110 -28.25 13.32 -1.22
N PRO A 111 -26.90 13.33 -1.28
CA PRO A 111 -26.10 14.32 -0.55
C PRO A 111 -26.43 15.75 -0.96
N LEU A 112 -26.62 16.01 -2.25
CA LEU A 112 -27.00 17.33 -2.78
C LEU A 112 -28.39 17.77 -2.29
N LYS A 113 -29.34 16.83 -2.20
CA LYS A 113 -30.67 17.10 -1.64
C LYS A 113 -30.59 17.50 -0.16
N VAL A 114 -29.76 16.79 0.63
CA VAL A 114 -29.52 17.10 2.04
C VAL A 114 -28.83 18.45 2.20
N ALA A 115 -27.95 18.81 1.26
CA ALA A 115 -27.30 20.11 1.24
C ALA A 115 -28.22 21.27 0.79
N GLY A 116 -29.43 20.99 0.33
CA GLY A 116 -30.38 22.01 -0.10
C GLY A 116 -30.17 22.51 -1.52
N VAL A 117 -29.37 21.82 -2.35
CA VAL A 117 -29.06 22.21 -3.73
C VAL A 117 -30.34 22.21 -4.59
N PRO A 118 -30.61 23.26 -5.40
CA PRO A 118 -31.78 23.36 -6.28
C PRO A 118 -31.88 22.18 -7.25
N LYS A 119 -33.09 21.76 -7.61
CA LYS A 119 -33.34 20.55 -8.42
C LYS A 119 -32.61 20.59 -9.78
N ALA A 120 -32.61 21.72 -10.46
CA ALA A 120 -31.98 21.86 -11.77
C ALA A 120 -30.46 21.65 -11.69
N GLU A 121 -29.81 22.33 -10.74
CA GLU A 121 -28.36 22.19 -10.49
C GLU A 121 -27.99 20.77 -10.04
N ARG A 122 -28.78 20.20 -9.14
CA ARG A 122 -28.60 18.83 -8.69
C ARG A 122 -28.67 17.82 -9.84
N ASN A 123 -29.65 17.95 -10.75
CA ASN A 123 -29.77 17.05 -11.89
C ASN A 123 -28.57 17.16 -12.82
N ARG A 124 -28.09 18.38 -13.09
CA ARG A 124 -26.88 18.59 -13.89
C ARG A 124 -25.66 17.92 -13.23
N ARG A 125 -25.43 18.18 -11.95
CA ARG A 125 -24.29 17.60 -11.21
C ARG A 125 -24.33 16.07 -11.15
N VAL A 126 -25.52 15.50 -10.99
CA VAL A 126 -25.72 14.03 -11.02
C VAL A 126 -25.36 13.45 -12.39
N ALA A 127 -25.80 14.09 -13.47
CA ALA A 127 -25.47 13.64 -14.83
C ALA A 127 -23.96 13.70 -15.09
N GLU A 128 -23.30 14.81 -14.73
CA GLU A 128 -21.84 14.98 -14.83
C GLU A 128 -21.08 13.88 -14.07
N LEU A 129 -21.49 13.59 -12.85
CA LEU A 129 -20.81 12.57 -12.02
C LEU A 129 -21.07 11.15 -12.52
N LEU A 130 -22.28 10.85 -12.99
CA LEU A 130 -22.57 9.54 -13.56
C LEU A 130 -21.84 9.33 -14.89
N ASP A 131 -21.70 10.36 -15.71
CA ASP A 131 -20.87 10.33 -16.91
C ASP A 131 -19.40 10.12 -16.55
N PHE A 132 -18.88 10.88 -15.58
CA PHE A 132 -17.51 10.73 -15.07
C PHE A 132 -17.18 9.30 -14.64
N VAL A 133 -18.11 8.59 -13.99
CA VAL A 133 -17.89 7.20 -13.58
C VAL A 133 -18.35 6.16 -14.62
N GLY A 134 -18.79 6.60 -15.82
CA GLY A 134 -19.22 5.75 -16.93
C GLY A 134 -20.55 5.02 -16.69
N LEU A 135 -21.48 5.64 -15.96
CA LEU A 135 -22.79 5.04 -15.61
C LEU A 135 -23.99 5.94 -15.97
N LEU A 136 -23.82 6.94 -16.85
CA LEU A 136 -24.91 7.86 -17.22
C LEU A 136 -26.11 7.12 -17.82
N GLU A 137 -25.88 6.17 -18.73
CA GLU A 137 -26.95 5.37 -19.34
C GLU A 137 -27.72 4.48 -18.35
N ARG A 138 -27.11 4.20 -17.19
CA ARG A 138 -27.70 3.41 -16.11
C ARG A 138 -28.35 4.26 -15.03
N ALA A 139 -28.50 5.58 -15.21
CA ALA A 139 -28.99 6.53 -14.21
C ALA A 139 -30.31 6.12 -13.54
N HIS A 140 -31.20 5.46 -14.28
CA HIS A 140 -32.52 5.01 -13.81
C HIS A 140 -32.53 3.58 -13.24
N ALA A 141 -31.42 2.84 -13.32
CA ALA A 141 -31.31 1.50 -12.76
C ALA A 141 -31.29 1.55 -11.23
N TYR A 142 -31.62 0.43 -10.59
CA TYR A 142 -31.52 0.24 -9.14
C TYR A 142 -30.23 -0.52 -8.78
N PRO A 143 -29.71 -0.37 -7.56
CA PRO A 143 -28.47 -1.03 -7.14
C PRO A 143 -28.45 -2.55 -7.34
N GLU A 144 -29.59 -3.22 -7.24
CA GLU A 144 -29.71 -4.67 -7.43
C GLU A 144 -29.39 -5.12 -8.86
N GLN A 145 -29.53 -4.22 -9.84
CA GLN A 145 -29.26 -4.47 -11.26
C GLN A 145 -27.79 -4.23 -11.66
N LEU A 146 -26.92 -3.93 -10.70
CA LEU A 146 -25.54 -3.59 -10.93
C LEU A 146 -24.56 -4.67 -10.44
N SER A 147 -23.43 -4.80 -11.13
CA SER A 147 -22.27 -5.55 -10.63
C SER A 147 -21.64 -4.87 -9.41
N GLY A 148 -20.75 -5.56 -8.69
CA GLY A 148 -20.02 -5.02 -7.56
C GLY A 148 -19.25 -3.75 -7.92
N GLY A 149 -18.47 -3.78 -9.00
CA GLY A 149 -17.71 -2.62 -9.48
C GLY A 149 -18.58 -1.45 -9.89
N GLN A 150 -19.73 -1.70 -10.55
CA GLN A 150 -20.68 -0.65 -10.86
C GLN A 150 -21.29 -0.02 -9.60
N LYS A 151 -21.62 -0.83 -8.57
CA LYS A 151 -22.06 -0.31 -7.26
C LYS A 151 -21.01 0.57 -6.63
N GLN A 152 -19.73 0.17 -6.72
CA GLN A 152 -18.62 0.96 -6.19
C GLN A 152 -18.46 2.29 -6.92
N ARG A 153 -18.55 2.29 -8.26
CA ARG A 153 -18.52 3.53 -9.05
C ARG A 153 -19.66 4.48 -8.67
N VAL A 154 -20.87 3.97 -8.40
CA VAL A 154 -21.98 4.78 -7.85
C VAL A 154 -21.63 5.33 -6.47
N GLY A 155 -21.00 4.53 -5.60
CA GLY A 155 -20.51 4.95 -4.29
C GLY A 155 -19.53 6.11 -4.40
N ILE A 156 -18.59 6.04 -5.35
CA ILE A 156 -17.63 7.11 -5.67
C ILE A 156 -18.35 8.37 -6.15
N ALA A 157 -19.25 8.25 -7.15
CA ALA A 157 -20.03 9.38 -7.64
C ALA A 157 -20.85 10.07 -6.53
N ARG A 158 -21.45 9.29 -5.64
CA ARG A 158 -22.19 9.81 -4.47
C ARG A 158 -21.25 10.54 -3.49
N ALA A 159 -20.09 10.00 -3.23
CA ALA A 159 -19.11 10.62 -2.35
C ALA A 159 -18.59 11.96 -2.90
N LEU A 160 -18.48 12.08 -4.23
CA LEU A 160 -18.06 13.29 -4.94
C LEU A 160 -19.17 14.33 -5.13
N ALA A 161 -20.43 13.98 -4.82
CA ALA A 161 -21.60 14.82 -5.15
C ALA A 161 -21.47 16.23 -4.56
N ALA A 162 -21.09 16.35 -3.31
CA ALA A 162 -20.94 17.63 -2.62
C ALA A 162 -19.61 18.37 -2.90
N SER A 163 -18.82 17.93 -3.88
CA SER A 163 -17.49 18.48 -4.21
C SER A 163 -16.57 18.52 -2.98
N PRO A 164 -16.26 17.37 -2.37
CA PRO A 164 -15.46 17.32 -1.15
C PRO A 164 -13.99 17.66 -1.42
N ASP A 165 -13.32 18.22 -0.42
CA ASP A 165 -11.87 18.44 -0.41
C ASP A 165 -11.11 17.15 -0.06
N LEU A 166 -11.76 16.27 0.72
CA LEU A 166 -11.23 15.01 1.23
C LEU A 166 -12.15 13.83 0.88
N LEU A 167 -11.58 12.75 0.35
CA LEU A 167 -12.26 11.49 0.11
C LEU A 167 -11.64 10.40 0.99
N LEU A 168 -12.47 9.73 1.80
CA LEU A 168 -12.07 8.60 2.62
C LEU A 168 -12.57 7.32 1.96
N ALA A 169 -11.67 6.43 1.58
CA ALA A 169 -11.96 5.13 0.99
C ALA A 169 -11.64 4.02 2.00
N ASP A 170 -12.66 3.52 2.69
CA ASP A 170 -12.53 2.46 3.70
C ASP A 170 -12.76 1.11 3.05
N GLU A 171 -11.67 0.37 2.80
CA GLU A 171 -11.65 -0.95 2.14
C GLU A 171 -12.48 -1.00 0.85
N ALA A 172 -12.37 0.04 0.02
CA ALA A 172 -13.23 0.28 -1.15
C ALA A 172 -13.13 -0.81 -2.24
N THR A 173 -12.16 -1.71 -2.18
CA THR A 173 -11.90 -2.75 -3.18
C THR A 173 -12.05 -4.16 -2.66
N SER A 174 -12.09 -4.37 -1.35
CA SER A 174 -12.01 -5.70 -0.71
C SER A 174 -13.14 -6.69 -1.07
N ALA A 175 -14.23 -6.21 -1.67
CA ALA A 175 -15.36 -7.03 -2.12
C ALA A 175 -15.42 -7.22 -3.65
N LEU A 176 -14.33 -6.85 -4.35
CA LEU A 176 -14.25 -6.86 -5.81
C LEU A 176 -13.25 -7.92 -6.31
N ASP A 177 -13.43 -8.35 -7.54
CA ASP A 177 -12.43 -9.16 -8.23
C ASP A 177 -11.22 -8.29 -8.66
N PRO A 178 -10.06 -8.89 -8.99
CA PRO A 178 -8.83 -8.14 -9.28
C PRO A 178 -8.95 -7.14 -10.44
N ASP A 179 -9.64 -7.51 -11.51
CA ASP A 179 -9.80 -6.65 -12.68
C ASP A 179 -10.65 -5.42 -12.33
N THR A 180 -11.77 -5.65 -11.66
CA THR A 180 -12.66 -4.59 -11.17
C THR A 180 -11.95 -3.71 -10.12
N THR A 181 -11.12 -4.30 -9.26
CA THR A 181 -10.27 -3.55 -8.31
C THR A 181 -9.38 -2.55 -9.03
N SER A 182 -8.66 -3.01 -10.07
CA SER A 182 -7.77 -2.15 -10.87
C SER A 182 -8.52 -0.99 -11.53
N GLU A 183 -9.73 -1.24 -12.07
CA GLU A 183 -10.58 -0.19 -12.64
C GLU A 183 -11.05 0.84 -11.60
N VAL A 184 -11.41 0.41 -10.40
CA VAL A 184 -11.83 1.30 -9.31
C VAL A 184 -10.65 2.14 -8.80
N LEU A 185 -9.46 1.55 -8.69
CA LEU A 185 -8.24 2.26 -8.31
C LEU A 185 -7.85 3.30 -9.36
N ALA A 186 -7.92 2.95 -10.65
CA ALA A 186 -7.69 3.89 -11.74
C ALA A 186 -8.69 5.06 -11.70
N LEU A 187 -9.96 4.79 -11.40
CA LEU A 187 -10.97 5.83 -11.22
C LEU A 187 -10.64 6.73 -10.02
N LEU A 188 -10.24 6.20 -8.88
CA LEU A 188 -9.81 7.01 -7.72
C LEU A 188 -8.59 7.87 -8.06
N ARG A 189 -7.63 7.33 -8.81
CA ARG A 189 -6.47 8.11 -9.28
C ARG A 189 -6.89 9.22 -10.23
N ARG A 190 -7.88 8.97 -11.09
CA ARG A 190 -8.46 10.00 -11.98
C ARG A 190 -9.19 11.09 -11.18
N VAL A 191 -9.95 10.73 -10.15
CA VAL A 191 -10.57 11.68 -9.21
C VAL A 191 -9.53 12.60 -8.59
N ASN A 192 -8.44 12.02 -8.08
CA ASN A 192 -7.35 12.81 -7.49
C ASN A 192 -6.72 13.77 -8.50
N ARG A 193 -6.34 13.27 -9.70
CA ARG A 193 -5.62 14.06 -10.70
C ARG A 193 -6.48 15.14 -11.37
N GLU A 194 -7.73 14.81 -11.76
CA GLU A 194 -8.58 15.70 -12.53
C GLU A 194 -9.39 16.65 -11.65
N LEU A 195 -9.78 16.21 -10.45
CA LEU A 195 -10.60 17.00 -9.53
C LEU A 195 -9.81 17.61 -8.37
N GLY A 196 -8.51 17.26 -8.22
CA GLY A 196 -7.66 17.76 -7.14
C GLY A 196 -8.04 17.30 -5.74
N VAL A 197 -8.90 16.28 -5.62
CA VAL A 197 -9.39 15.78 -4.33
C VAL A 197 -8.30 15.02 -3.60
N THR A 198 -8.07 15.33 -2.33
CA THR A 198 -7.20 14.57 -1.44
C THR A 198 -7.86 13.25 -1.08
N ILE A 199 -7.11 12.15 -1.09
CA ILE A 199 -7.69 10.83 -0.82
C ILE A 199 -6.92 10.14 0.31
N ILE A 200 -7.64 9.58 1.28
CA ILE A 200 -7.10 8.62 2.24
C ILE A 200 -7.70 7.26 1.90
N VAL A 201 -6.85 6.31 1.52
CA VAL A 201 -7.24 4.94 1.19
C VAL A 201 -6.84 4.01 2.30
N ILE A 202 -7.82 3.36 2.91
CA ILE A 202 -7.59 2.31 3.89
C ILE A 202 -7.75 0.97 3.22
N THR A 203 -6.72 0.15 3.31
CA THR A 203 -6.73 -1.19 2.74
C THR A 203 -5.71 -2.09 3.43
N HIS A 204 -5.93 -3.37 3.33
CA HIS A 204 -4.92 -4.39 3.58
C HIS A 204 -4.34 -4.96 2.28
N GLU A 205 -4.82 -4.47 1.12
CA GLU A 205 -4.36 -4.86 -0.22
C GLU A 205 -3.18 -3.99 -0.63
N MET A 206 -1.98 -4.56 -0.62
CA MET A 206 -0.75 -3.80 -0.92
C MET A 206 -0.69 -3.34 -2.37
N ASP A 207 -1.23 -4.14 -3.30
CA ASP A 207 -1.27 -3.76 -4.71
C ASP A 207 -2.10 -2.50 -4.96
N ALA A 208 -3.18 -2.32 -4.20
CA ALA A 208 -3.96 -1.09 -4.23
C ALA A 208 -3.11 0.12 -3.82
N VAL A 209 -2.32 0.00 -2.74
CA VAL A 209 -1.44 1.08 -2.27
C VAL A 209 -0.36 1.41 -3.29
N ARG A 210 0.29 0.38 -3.85
CA ARG A 210 1.33 0.55 -4.89
C ARG A 210 0.83 1.31 -6.11
N GLN A 211 -0.42 1.04 -6.52
CA GLN A 211 -1.01 1.64 -7.74
C GLN A 211 -1.37 3.11 -7.57
N ILE A 212 -1.88 3.52 -6.39
CA ILE A 212 -2.47 4.85 -6.30
C ILE A 212 -1.87 5.77 -5.23
N ALA A 213 -1.21 5.24 -4.18
CA ALA A 213 -0.74 6.07 -3.08
C ALA A 213 0.51 6.89 -3.45
N ASP A 214 0.58 8.10 -2.93
CA ASP A 214 1.78 8.95 -2.96
C ASP A 214 2.66 8.66 -1.75
N ARG A 215 2.02 8.59 -0.57
CA ARG A 215 2.64 8.23 0.70
C ARG A 215 1.85 7.12 1.37
N VAL A 216 2.50 6.42 2.27
CA VAL A 216 1.87 5.36 3.05
C VAL A 216 2.15 5.54 4.53
N ALA A 217 1.11 5.31 5.34
CA ALA A 217 1.20 5.20 6.79
C ALA A 217 0.94 3.75 7.20
N VAL A 218 1.89 3.15 7.89
CA VAL A 218 1.80 1.78 8.41
C VAL A 218 1.27 1.82 9.83
N MET A 219 0.16 1.14 10.08
CA MET A 219 -0.43 1.03 11.41
C MET A 219 -0.25 -0.36 12.01
N GLU A 220 0.15 -0.39 13.27
CA GLU A 220 0.24 -1.59 14.09
C GLU A 220 -0.24 -1.28 15.51
N GLN A 221 -1.15 -2.12 16.05
CA GLN A 221 -1.65 -2.00 17.43
C GLN A 221 -2.13 -0.59 17.82
N GLY A 222 -2.87 0.06 16.93
CA GLY A 222 -3.41 1.39 17.16
C GLY A 222 -2.45 2.56 16.92
N ARG A 223 -1.19 2.30 16.60
CA ARG A 223 -0.15 3.31 16.38
C ARG A 223 0.23 3.41 14.91
N VAL A 224 0.62 4.59 14.47
CA VAL A 224 1.33 4.77 13.21
C VAL A 224 2.80 4.54 13.48
N VAL A 225 3.35 3.45 12.94
CA VAL A 225 4.75 3.02 13.21
C VAL A 225 5.72 3.46 12.13
N GLU A 226 5.23 3.74 10.93
CA GLU A 226 6.05 4.26 9.83
C GLU A 226 5.21 5.09 8.88
N VAL A 227 5.76 6.20 8.38
CA VAL A 227 5.15 7.05 7.34
C VAL A 227 6.24 7.49 6.37
N GLY A 228 5.97 7.40 5.09
CA GLY A 228 6.92 7.84 4.07
C GLY A 228 6.33 7.84 2.66
N ASP A 229 7.14 8.24 1.68
CA ASP A 229 6.84 8.02 0.26
C ASP A 229 6.61 6.52 0.02
N VAL A 230 5.66 6.18 -0.83
CA VAL A 230 5.29 4.77 -1.06
C VAL A 230 6.49 3.96 -1.56
N TYR A 231 7.30 4.51 -2.46
CA TYR A 231 8.48 3.82 -2.96
C TYR A 231 9.51 3.59 -1.85
N ASP A 232 9.78 4.59 -1.01
CA ASP A 232 10.79 4.50 0.05
C ASP A 232 10.40 3.48 1.12
N VAL A 233 9.13 3.44 1.53
CA VAL A 233 8.63 2.44 2.50
C VAL A 233 8.67 1.03 1.93
N PHE A 234 8.43 0.86 0.61
CA PHE A 234 8.50 -0.45 -0.04
C PHE A 234 9.94 -0.89 -0.34
N SER A 235 10.83 0.02 -0.71
CA SER A 235 12.23 -0.30 -1.02
C SER A 235 13.12 -0.44 0.22
N ALA A 236 12.84 0.34 1.26
CA ALA A 236 13.66 0.38 2.48
C ALA A 236 12.78 0.50 3.74
N PRO A 237 11.94 -0.51 4.05
CA PRO A 237 11.06 -0.48 5.23
C PRO A 237 11.89 -0.47 6.51
N LYS A 238 11.61 0.49 7.40
CA LYS A 238 12.39 0.72 8.63
C LYS A 238 11.87 -0.09 9.81
N THR A 239 10.57 -0.38 9.84
CA THR A 239 9.92 -1.08 10.96
C THR A 239 9.63 -2.54 10.61
N GLY A 240 9.62 -3.40 11.63
CA GLY A 240 9.26 -4.81 11.43
C GLY A 240 7.85 -5.00 10.86
N ALA A 241 6.91 -4.11 11.18
CA ALA A 241 5.57 -4.11 10.59
C ALA A 241 5.64 -3.85 9.08
N ALA A 242 6.31 -2.77 8.65
CA ALA A 242 6.47 -2.44 7.23
C ALA A 242 7.18 -3.56 6.47
N GLN A 243 8.26 -4.14 7.04
CA GLN A 243 8.97 -5.27 6.43
C GLN A 243 8.04 -6.48 6.18
N ARG A 244 7.18 -6.82 7.15
CA ARG A 244 6.21 -7.91 6.98
C ARG A 244 5.21 -7.61 5.86
N PHE A 245 4.71 -6.38 5.79
CA PHE A 245 3.79 -5.95 4.72
C PHE A 245 4.44 -5.99 3.35
N VAL A 246 5.64 -5.43 3.22
CA VAL A 246 6.38 -5.39 1.95
C VAL A 246 6.67 -6.80 1.43
N ARG A 247 7.11 -7.72 2.31
CA ARG A 247 7.34 -9.13 1.94
C ARG A 247 6.10 -9.80 1.36
N THR A 248 4.92 -9.50 1.93
CA THR A 248 3.65 -10.08 1.45
C THR A 248 3.23 -9.48 0.11
N ALA A 249 3.61 -8.21 -0.15
CA ALA A 249 3.19 -7.46 -1.33
C ALA A 249 4.02 -7.74 -2.58
N LEU A 250 5.33 -7.84 -2.45
CA LEU A 250 6.20 -7.91 -3.61
C LEU A 250 6.29 -9.32 -4.22
N HIS A 251 6.04 -10.37 -3.44
CA HIS A 251 6.14 -11.79 -3.87
C HIS A 251 7.44 -12.11 -4.64
N ASP A 252 8.44 -11.26 -4.46
CA ASP A 252 9.72 -11.29 -5.17
C ASP A 252 10.78 -12.15 -4.46
N ARG A 253 10.49 -12.58 -3.21
CA ARG A 253 11.35 -13.45 -2.42
C ARG A 253 10.75 -14.86 -2.32
N PRO A 254 11.58 -15.90 -2.35
CA PRO A 254 11.10 -17.25 -2.23
C PRO A 254 10.49 -17.50 -0.83
N SER A 255 9.36 -18.18 -0.80
CA SER A 255 8.78 -18.67 0.46
C SER A 255 9.69 -19.74 1.10
N PRO A 256 9.57 -20.04 2.41
CA PRO A 256 10.35 -21.10 3.04
C PRO A 256 10.22 -22.48 2.35
N GLU A 257 9.06 -22.76 1.79
CA GLU A 257 8.84 -23.99 1.02
C GLU A 257 9.53 -23.93 -0.34
N THR A 258 9.44 -22.80 -1.04
CA THR A 258 10.15 -22.56 -2.30
C THR A 258 11.66 -22.64 -2.09
N LEU A 259 12.18 -22.03 -1.02
CA LEU A 259 13.58 -22.09 -0.65
C LEU A 259 14.08 -23.53 -0.47
N ARG A 260 13.32 -24.39 0.22
CA ARG A 260 13.66 -25.82 0.36
C ARG A 260 13.79 -26.49 -1.01
N ARG A 261 12.79 -26.27 -1.90
CA ARG A 261 12.84 -26.85 -3.27
C ARG A 261 13.98 -26.29 -4.12
N LEU A 262 14.33 -25.02 -3.95
CA LEU A 262 15.47 -24.42 -4.64
C LEU A 262 16.78 -25.06 -4.17
N ARG A 263 16.96 -25.24 -2.87
CA ARG A 263 18.18 -25.90 -2.32
C ARG A 263 18.36 -27.34 -2.77
N ASP A 264 17.27 -28.08 -2.94
CA ASP A 264 17.34 -29.47 -3.44
C ASP A 264 17.82 -29.53 -4.91
N ARG A 265 17.58 -28.46 -5.69
CA ARG A 265 17.93 -28.38 -7.12
C ARG A 265 19.21 -27.61 -7.38
N HIS A 266 19.53 -26.68 -6.52
CA HIS A 266 20.62 -25.70 -6.64
C HIS A 266 21.58 -25.88 -5.45
N PRO A 267 22.64 -26.69 -5.60
CA PRO A 267 23.58 -26.98 -4.51
C PRO A 267 24.50 -25.80 -4.18
N GLY A 268 24.55 -24.78 -5.01
CA GLY A 268 25.28 -23.55 -4.77
C GLY A 268 24.69 -22.70 -3.66
N ARG A 269 25.36 -21.61 -3.32
CA ARG A 269 24.90 -20.69 -2.30
C ARG A 269 23.83 -19.75 -2.85
N LEU A 270 22.66 -19.71 -2.22
CA LEU A 270 21.55 -18.83 -2.61
C LEU A 270 21.69 -17.45 -1.99
N VAL A 271 21.72 -16.43 -2.83
CA VAL A 271 21.84 -15.02 -2.43
C VAL A 271 20.74 -14.22 -3.09
N THR A 272 19.94 -13.52 -2.30
CA THR A 272 18.90 -12.62 -2.80
C THR A 272 19.44 -11.19 -2.81
N VAL A 273 19.37 -10.55 -3.96
CA VAL A 273 19.83 -9.18 -4.22
C VAL A 273 18.60 -8.30 -4.41
N GLN A 274 18.51 -7.19 -3.68
CA GLN A 274 17.44 -6.22 -3.82
C GLN A 274 17.65 -5.37 -5.08
N ILE A 275 16.59 -5.21 -5.87
CA ILE A 275 16.58 -4.38 -7.07
C ILE A 275 15.85 -3.07 -6.75
N THR A 276 16.56 -1.97 -6.97
CA THR A 276 16.07 -0.60 -6.81
C THR A 276 16.18 0.16 -8.13
N ASP A 277 15.62 1.38 -8.19
CA ASP A 277 15.65 2.23 -9.39
C ASP A 277 17.00 2.96 -9.60
N GLU A 278 18.09 2.38 -9.12
CA GLU A 278 19.41 2.93 -9.33
C GLU A 278 19.93 2.65 -10.74
N ALA A 279 20.45 3.70 -11.39
CA ALA A 279 21.07 3.55 -12.69
C ALA A 279 22.33 2.65 -12.63
N GLY A 280 22.41 1.68 -13.51
CA GLY A 280 23.57 0.79 -13.61
C GLY A 280 23.66 -0.28 -12.53
N LEU A 281 22.64 -0.46 -11.68
CA LEU A 281 22.63 -1.48 -10.63
C LEU A 281 22.94 -2.89 -11.16
N GLN A 282 22.31 -3.31 -12.28
CA GLN A 282 22.56 -4.62 -12.87
C GLN A 282 24.03 -4.77 -13.31
N ASN A 283 24.61 -3.73 -13.90
CA ASN A 283 26.02 -3.77 -14.32
C ASN A 283 26.96 -3.91 -13.12
N ARG A 284 26.62 -3.29 -11.96
CA ARG A 284 27.41 -3.45 -10.72
C ARG A 284 27.31 -4.87 -10.18
N ILE A 285 26.12 -5.45 -10.19
CA ILE A 285 25.88 -6.85 -9.77
C ILE A 285 26.72 -7.78 -10.64
N ASP A 286 26.64 -7.66 -11.96
CA ASP A 286 27.37 -8.50 -12.90
C ASP A 286 28.90 -8.28 -12.80
N ALA A 287 29.34 -7.06 -12.53
CA ALA A 287 30.75 -6.75 -12.32
C ALA A 287 31.30 -7.37 -11.03
N ALA A 288 30.55 -7.33 -9.95
CA ALA A 288 30.93 -7.94 -8.67
C ALA A 288 31.08 -9.47 -8.80
N PHE A 289 30.15 -10.14 -9.45
CA PHE A 289 30.21 -11.58 -9.70
C PHE A 289 31.42 -11.95 -10.60
N ARG A 290 31.64 -11.21 -11.68
CA ARG A 290 32.78 -11.44 -12.58
C ARG A 290 34.14 -11.19 -11.91
N ALA A 291 34.24 -10.11 -11.12
CA ALA A 291 35.49 -9.78 -10.41
C ALA A 291 35.88 -10.84 -9.38
N ALA A 292 34.89 -11.44 -8.73
CA ALA A 292 35.09 -12.53 -7.78
C ALA A 292 35.27 -13.92 -8.47
N GLY A 293 35.13 -14.01 -9.78
CA GLY A 293 35.20 -15.28 -10.52
C GLY A 293 34.05 -16.23 -10.19
N VAL A 294 32.90 -15.69 -9.77
CA VAL A 294 31.72 -16.45 -9.38
C VAL A 294 30.77 -16.58 -10.58
N THR A 295 30.24 -17.78 -10.80
CA THR A 295 29.11 -17.99 -11.71
C THR A 295 27.84 -17.76 -10.94
N ALA A 296 26.94 -16.93 -11.50
CA ALA A 296 25.66 -16.62 -10.94
C ALA A 296 24.53 -17.07 -11.87
N GLU A 297 23.64 -17.89 -11.39
CA GLU A 297 22.43 -18.32 -12.10
C GLU A 297 21.20 -17.75 -11.40
N LEU A 298 20.32 -17.07 -12.16
CA LEU A 298 19.06 -16.55 -11.62
C LEU A 298 18.08 -17.71 -11.42
N VAL A 299 17.70 -17.97 -10.17
CA VAL A 299 16.84 -19.11 -9.80
C VAL A 299 15.46 -18.70 -9.32
N TYR A 300 15.30 -17.47 -8.85
CA TYR A 300 14.00 -16.95 -8.40
C TYR A 300 14.02 -15.41 -8.38
N GLY A 301 12.83 -14.78 -8.42
CA GLY A 301 12.68 -13.35 -8.20
C GLY A 301 11.63 -12.71 -9.08
N GLY A 302 11.44 -11.42 -8.86
CA GLY A 302 10.55 -10.58 -9.63
C GLY A 302 10.94 -9.11 -9.51
N VAL A 303 10.77 -8.37 -10.61
CA VAL A 303 10.95 -6.93 -10.64
C VAL A 303 9.66 -6.31 -11.13
N GLY A 304 9.11 -5.38 -10.34
CA GLY A 304 7.94 -4.60 -10.67
C GLY A 304 8.24 -3.11 -10.62
N GLU A 305 7.19 -2.30 -10.64
CA GLU A 305 7.30 -0.85 -10.58
C GLU A 305 6.38 -0.27 -9.52
N ILE A 306 6.83 0.77 -8.85
CA ILE A 306 6.04 1.67 -8.01
C ILE A 306 6.30 3.08 -8.52
N ARG A 307 5.27 3.76 -9.06
CA ARG A 307 5.38 5.12 -9.59
C ARG A 307 6.51 5.27 -10.61
N GLU A 308 6.55 4.37 -11.59
CA GLU A 308 7.56 4.35 -12.66
C GLU A 308 9.00 4.07 -12.18
N ARG A 309 9.19 3.71 -10.90
CA ARG A 309 10.47 3.35 -10.30
C ARG A 309 10.54 1.83 -10.08
N ARG A 310 11.62 1.20 -10.50
CA ARG A 310 11.83 -0.25 -10.39
C ARG A 310 12.04 -0.68 -8.94
N ILE A 311 11.42 -1.80 -8.57
CA ILE A 311 11.55 -2.42 -7.25
C ILE A 311 11.36 -3.93 -7.35
N GLY A 312 12.10 -4.68 -6.55
CA GLY A 312 11.98 -6.13 -6.45
C GLY A 312 13.19 -6.79 -5.86
N SER A 313 13.30 -8.09 -6.04
CA SER A 313 14.51 -8.83 -5.68
C SER A 313 14.75 -9.98 -6.66
N LEU A 314 16.03 -10.35 -6.80
CA LEU A 314 16.48 -11.47 -7.61
C LEU A 314 17.33 -12.39 -6.74
N THR A 315 17.01 -13.68 -6.73
CA THR A 315 17.76 -14.70 -6.01
C THR A 315 18.64 -15.46 -7.00
N TYR A 316 19.92 -15.42 -6.74
CA TYR A 316 20.92 -16.11 -7.56
C TYR A 316 21.46 -17.33 -6.80
N GLU A 317 21.71 -18.40 -7.56
CA GLU A 317 22.63 -19.45 -7.14
C GLU A 317 24.04 -19.01 -7.49
N LEU A 318 24.90 -18.92 -6.51
CA LEU A 318 26.31 -18.59 -6.67
C LEU A 318 27.16 -19.85 -6.55
N SER A 319 27.99 -20.11 -7.57
CA SER A 319 28.98 -21.18 -7.57
C SER A 319 30.34 -20.64 -7.98
N ALA A 320 31.38 -21.06 -7.28
CA ALA A 320 32.73 -20.77 -7.72
C ALA A 320 33.11 -21.81 -8.79
N PRO A 321 33.89 -21.45 -9.83
CA PRO A 321 34.38 -22.40 -10.81
C PRO A 321 35.16 -23.46 -10.07
N ALA A 322 34.84 -24.74 -10.30
CA ALA A 322 35.70 -25.83 -9.88
C ALA A 322 37.10 -25.55 -10.47
N GLY A 323 38.09 -25.38 -9.59
CA GLY A 323 39.43 -24.92 -9.96
C GLY A 323 39.89 -25.59 -11.25
N GLY A 324 40.17 -24.78 -12.27
CA GLY A 324 40.61 -25.25 -13.58
C GLY A 324 41.78 -26.17 -13.44
N SER A 325 41.63 -27.44 -13.77
CA SER A 325 42.73 -28.38 -13.91
C SER A 325 43.56 -27.96 -15.10
N GLY A 326 44.50 -27.02 -14.89
CA GLY A 326 45.67 -26.91 -15.71
C GLY A 326 46.45 -28.22 -15.55
N ALA A 327 46.66 -28.91 -16.64
CA ALA A 327 47.38 -30.16 -16.71
C ALA A 327 48.69 -30.11 -15.91
N ALA A 328 48.75 -30.82 -14.77
CA ALA A 328 50.00 -31.24 -14.15
C ALA A 328 49.83 -32.68 -13.68
N VAL A 329 50.68 -33.52 -14.25
CA VAL A 329 50.80 -34.96 -14.03
C VAL A 329 51.23 -35.25 -12.61
N ALA A 330 50.54 -36.21 -11.97
CA ALA A 330 50.96 -37.15 -10.92
C ALA A 330 51.73 -36.64 -9.68
N SER A 331 51.06 -36.69 -8.54
CA SER A 331 51.47 -37.57 -7.42
C SER A 331 50.43 -37.42 -6.29
N GLY A 332 50.04 -38.55 -5.71
CA GLY A 332 48.98 -38.67 -4.74
C GLY A 332 49.21 -37.95 -3.42
N SER A 333 48.18 -37.27 -2.95
CA SER A 333 47.84 -37.18 -1.54
C SER A 333 46.42 -36.63 -1.47
N SER A 334 45.51 -37.41 -0.87
CA SER A 334 44.16 -37.05 -0.49
C SER A 334 44.20 -35.91 0.54
N GLY A 335 43.65 -34.74 0.20
CA GLY A 335 43.54 -33.61 1.11
C GLY A 335 42.39 -32.73 0.67
N ALA A 336 41.36 -32.61 1.54
CA ALA A 336 40.16 -31.77 1.38
C ALA A 336 40.53 -30.27 1.40
N ALA A 337 40.97 -29.72 0.27
CA ALA A 337 41.33 -28.29 0.14
C ALA A 337 40.49 -27.48 -0.86
N GLY A 338 39.52 -28.09 -1.53
CA GLY A 338 38.71 -27.40 -2.56
C GLY A 338 37.52 -26.56 -2.03
N GLY A 339 37.15 -26.72 -0.78
CA GLY A 339 35.93 -26.09 -0.20
C GLY A 339 36.16 -24.66 0.31
N SER A 340 37.35 -24.32 0.78
CA SER A 340 37.62 -23.00 1.38
C SER A 340 37.77 -21.87 0.35
N ASP A 341 38.36 -22.16 -0.81
CA ASP A 341 38.56 -21.15 -1.88
C ASP A 341 37.23 -20.79 -2.57
N ALA A 342 36.32 -21.74 -2.75
CA ALA A 342 35.03 -21.53 -3.37
C ALA A 342 34.13 -20.63 -2.51
N SER A 343 34.10 -20.88 -1.17
CA SER A 343 33.34 -20.05 -0.23
C SER A 343 33.91 -18.63 -0.15
N GLY A 344 35.22 -18.48 -0.18
CA GLY A 344 35.88 -17.18 -0.12
C GLY A 344 35.59 -16.29 -1.32
N ALA A 345 35.48 -16.87 -2.52
CA ALA A 345 35.12 -16.12 -3.74
C ALA A 345 33.68 -15.58 -3.66
N ILE A 346 32.73 -16.40 -3.18
CA ILE A 346 31.33 -15.99 -3.01
C ILE A 346 31.21 -14.91 -1.93
N ASP A 347 31.92 -15.06 -0.79
CA ASP A 347 31.97 -14.06 0.27
C ASP A 347 32.53 -12.72 -0.22
N ALA A 348 33.56 -12.75 -1.08
CA ALA A 348 34.13 -11.56 -1.70
C ALA A 348 33.13 -10.86 -2.63
N ALA A 349 32.37 -11.63 -3.44
CA ALA A 349 31.31 -11.08 -4.29
C ALA A 349 30.22 -10.38 -3.49
N ILE A 350 29.74 -11.03 -2.41
CA ILE A 350 28.72 -10.46 -1.52
C ILE A 350 29.25 -9.21 -0.82
N ALA A 351 30.49 -9.25 -0.32
CA ALA A 351 31.12 -8.10 0.32
C ALA A 351 31.28 -6.92 -0.65
N ALA A 352 31.66 -7.17 -1.89
CA ALA A 352 31.75 -6.14 -2.93
C ALA A 352 30.38 -5.50 -3.21
N LEU A 353 29.31 -6.30 -3.34
CA LEU A 353 27.93 -5.79 -3.52
C LEU A 353 27.53 -4.91 -2.34
N ARG A 354 27.77 -5.36 -1.11
CA ARG A 354 27.46 -4.58 0.11
C ARG A 354 28.26 -3.28 0.20
N ALA A 355 29.53 -3.31 -0.19
CA ALA A 355 30.38 -2.13 -0.23
C ALA A 355 29.89 -1.08 -1.26
N ASP A 356 29.30 -1.53 -2.35
CA ASP A 356 28.65 -0.69 -3.37
C ASP A 356 27.21 -0.28 -2.98
N GLY A 357 26.78 -0.54 -1.74
CA GLY A 357 25.45 -0.17 -1.23
C GLY A 357 24.31 -1.09 -1.69
N VAL A 358 24.61 -2.21 -2.33
CA VAL A 358 23.60 -3.18 -2.78
C VAL A 358 23.16 -4.05 -1.60
N THR A 359 21.88 -4.06 -1.29
CA THR A 359 21.34 -4.91 -0.23
C THR A 359 21.31 -6.36 -0.68
N THR A 360 21.96 -7.22 0.09
CA THR A 360 22.00 -8.66 -0.16
C THR A 360 21.60 -9.42 1.10
N ASP A 361 20.70 -10.38 0.94
CA ASP A 361 20.30 -11.33 1.99
C ASP A 361 20.81 -12.72 1.60
N GLU A 362 21.54 -13.34 2.51
CA GLU A 362 21.93 -14.73 2.37
C GLU A 362 20.81 -15.58 2.95
N GLU A 363 20.29 -16.45 2.14
CA GLU A 363 19.25 -17.37 2.58
C GLU A 363 19.93 -18.45 3.47
N ALA A 364 19.93 -18.22 4.79
CA ALA A 364 20.58 -19.10 5.74
C ALA A 364 20.13 -20.57 5.60
N ALA A 365 21.07 -21.48 5.76
CA ALA A 365 20.75 -22.89 5.98
C ALA A 365 19.96 -22.99 7.29
N ALA A 366 18.70 -23.48 7.22
CA ALA A 366 17.89 -23.76 8.40
C ALA A 366 18.34 -25.08 9.02
#